data_0652bc080fd74488a0c606fd75e59b96
#
_entry.id   0652bc080fd74488a0c606fd75e59b96
#
_cell.length_a   1.000
_cell.length_b   1.000
_cell.length_c   1.000
_cell.angle_alpha   90.00
_cell.angle_beta   90.00
_cell.angle_gamma   90.00
#
_symmetry.space_group_name_H-M   'P 1'
#
loop_
_entity.id
_entity.type
_entity.pdbx_description
1 polymer ?
#
loop_
_entity_poly.entity_id
_entity_poly.type
_entity_poly.pdbx_seq_one_letter_code
_entity_poly.pdbx_strand_id
1 'polypeptide(L)'
;MRQYLTFLIRCFRLSFVGDGRYYAWMFALTVVMLLGLNAYCKQFVQGLGVTGMTDQVSWGLYIANFTFLVGMAAAAVMLVIPVYIYRNHELHDLVIFGELFAVAAIMMAMLFVSVDLGRPDRFHHLLLRFHFPISMLTWDVLVLNGYLILNLHICGYLIYCAYCRRQPSRLPPFSNWGCIERI
;
A
#
# COMPACT_ATOMS: atom_id res chain seq x y z
N MET A 1 -7.82 0.22 -24.10
CA MET A 1 -7.44 -0.68 -23.02
C MET A 1 -6.05 -1.32 -23.22
N ARG A 2 -5.77 -1.95 -24.36
CA ARG A 2 -4.46 -2.61 -24.64
C ARG A 2 -3.25 -1.66 -24.57
N GLN A 3 -3.39 -0.42 -25.00
CA GLN A 3 -2.30 0.59 -24.98
C GLN A 3 -1.99 1.11 -23.57
N TYR A 4 -3.01 1.29 -22.73
CA TYR A 4 -2.84 1.64 -21.33
C TYR A 4 -2.13 0.53 -20.54
N LEU A 5 -2.51 -0.73 -20.79
CA LEU A 5 -1.82 -1.89 -20.22
C LEU A 5 -0.33 -1.94 -20.64
N THR A 6 -0.04 -1.67 -21.92
CA THR A 6 1.35 -1.59 -22.42
C THR A 6 2.12 -0.46 -21.75
N PHE A 7 1.48 0.68 -21.49
CA PHE A 7 2.07 1.79 -20.73
C PHE A 7 2.40 1.38 -19.29
N LEU A 8 1.46 0.74 -18.58
CA LEU A 8 1.70 0.25 -17.20
C LEU A 8 2.84 -0.76 -17.14
N ILE A 9 2.87 -1.73 -18.07
CA ILE A 9 3.95 -2.73 -18.16
C ILE A 9 5.29 -2.03 -18.41
N ARG A 10 5.33 -1.00 -19.25
CA ARG A 10 6.55 -0.22 -19.50
C ARG A 10 7.01 0.54 -18.26
N CYS A 11 6.10 1.19 -17.53
CA CYS A 11 6.40 1.85 -16.26
C CYS A 11 6.96 0.85 -15.24
N PHE A 12 6.32 -0.31 -15.10
CA PHE A 12 6.78 -1.38 -14.21
C PHE A 12 8.16 -1.90 -14.60
N ARG A 13 8.40 -2.14 -15.90
CA ARG A 13 9.72 -2.58 -16.40
C ARG A 13 10.81 -1.54 -16.13
N LEU A 14 10.50 -0.24 -16.27
CA LEU A 14 11.45 0.84 -15.97
C LEU A 14 11.85 0.88 -14.50
N SER A 15 10.97 0.47 -13.58
CA SER A 15 11.28 0.38 -12.14
C SER A 15 12.37 -0.66 -11.82
N PHE A 16 12.63 -1.62 -12.72
CA PHE A 16 13.68 -2.63 -12.54
C PHE A 16 14.98 -2.29 -13.28
N VAL A 17 15.04 -1.14 -13.97
CA VAL A 17 16.24 -0.69 -14.68
C VAL A 17 16.92 0.36 -13.83
N GLY A 18 18.12 0.05 -13.35
CA GLY A 18 18.89 0.94 -12.50
C GLY A 18 20.40 0.77 -12.68
N ASP A 19 21.15 1.59 -12.00
CA ASP A 19 22.62 1.54 -11.94
C ASP A 19 23.11 0.39 -11.03
N GLY A 20 24.41 0.07 -11.08
CA GLY A 20 25.02 -0.97 -10.25
C GLY A 20 24.73 -0.80 -8.75
N ARG A 21 24.70 0.43 -8.25
CA ARG A 21 24.30 0.77 -6.87
C ARG A 21 22.86 0.37 -6.56
N TYR A 22 21.96 0.54 -7.51
CA TYR A 22 20.56 0.14 -7.38
C TYR A 22 20.44 -1.37 -7.21
N TYR A 23 21.14 -2.16 -8.04
CA TYR A 23 21.10 -3.62 -7.93
C TYR A 23 21.75 -4.14 -6.65
N ALA A 24 22.83 -3.51 -6.18
CA ALA A 24 23.42 -3.85 -4.89
C ALA A 24 22.46 -3.61 -3.72
N TRP A 25 21.73 -2.49 -3.75
CA TRP A 25 20.70 -2.16 -2.75
C TRP A 25 19.53 -3.15 -2.81
N MET A 26 19.02 -3.44 -4.02
CA MET A 26 17.95 -4.43 -4.21
C MET A 26 18.36 -5.82 -3.72
N PHE A 27 19.61 -6.23 -3.96
CA PHE A 27 20.14 -7.48 -3.45
C PHE A 27 20.17 -7.51 -1.93
N ALA A 28 20.68 -6.46 -1.29
CA ALA A 28 20.69 -6.34 0.18
C ALA A 28 19.27 -6.44 0.78
N LEU A 29 18.31 -5.73 0.20
CA LEU A 29 16.90 -5.81 0.63
C LEU A 29 16.31 -7.20 0.44
N THR A 30 16.63 -7.87 -0.66
CA THR A 30 16.17 -9.25 -0.93
C THR A 30 16.73 -10.22 0.11
N VAL A 31 17.99 -10.09 0.49
CA VAL A 31 18.61 -10.91 1.55
C VAL A 31 17.89 -10.70 2.89
N VAL A 32 17.65 -9.45 3.28
CA VAL A 32 16.91 -9.13 4.51
C VAL A 32 15.50 -9.71 4.48
N MET A 33 14.82 -9.60 3.33
CA MET A 33 13.48 -10.17 3.15
C MET A 33 13.47 -11.69 3.30
N LEU A 34 14.46 -12.39 2.75
CA LEU A 34 14.59 -13.86 2.87
C LEU A 34 14.88 -14.28 4.32
N LEU A 35 15.70 -13.53 5.04
CA LEU A 35 15.96 -13.76 6.48
C LEU A 35 14.66 -13.57 7.30
N GLY A 36 13.90 -12.52 7.02
CA GLY A 36 12.60 -12.28 7.64
C GLY A 36 11.59 -13.39 7.35
N LEU A 37 11.54 -13.85 6.10
CA LEU A 37 10.67 -14.97 5.70
C LEU A 37 11.01 -16.27 6.43
N ASN A 38 12.31 -16.56 6.58
CA ASN A 38 12.78 -17.74 7.35
C ASN A 38 12.36 -17.62 8.83
N ALA A 39 12.50 -16.43 9.44
CA ALA A 39 12.05 -16.19 10.80
C ALA A 39 10.53 -16.39 10.93
N TYR A 40 9.76 -15.90 9.96
CA TYR A 40 8.32 -16.09 9.91
C TYR A 40 7.91 -17.56 9.76
N CYS A 41 8.59 -18.34 8.92
CA CYS A 41 8.34 -19.77 8.81
C CYS A 41 8.54 -20.51 10.15
N LYS A 42 9.56 -20.13 10.92
CA LYS A 42 9.76 -20.67 12.28
C LYS A 42 8.62 -20.31 13.22
N GLN A 43 8.21 -19.03 13.21
CA GLN A 43 7.06 -18.54 14.00
C GLN A 43 5.78 -19.27 13.60
N PHE A 44 5.53 -19.51 12.32
CA PHE A 44 4.35 -20.20 11.83
C PHE A 44 4.23 -21.63 12.39
N VAL A 45 5.36 -22.34 12.48
CA VAL A 45 5.41 -23.73 13.01
C VAL A 45 5.36 -23.77 14.52
N GLN A 46 6.08 -22.87 15.20
CA GLN A 46 6.26 -22.90 16.66
C GLN A 46 5.26 -22.00 17.41
N GLY A 47 4.54 -21.15 16.70
CA GLY A 47 3.58 -20.20 17.25
C GLY A 47 4.24 -18.90 17.74
N LEU A 48 3.41 -17.98 18.24
CA LEU A 48 3.85 -16.64 18.69
C LEU A 48 4.77 -16.64 19.92
N GLY A 49 4.85 -17.77 20.67
CA GLY A 49 5.74 -17.87 21.81
C GLY A 49 7.23 -17.63 21.49
N VAL A 50 7.65 -17.85 20.24
CA VAL A 50 9.03 -17.59 19.79
C VAL A 50 9.35 -16.10 19.73
N THR A 51 8.35 -15.23 19.60
CA THR A 51 8.51 -13.77 19.52
C THR A 51 8.69 -13.09 20.88
N GLY A 52 8.62 -13.86 21.98
CA GLY A 52 8.68 -13.33 23.35
C GLY A 52 7.41 -12.62 23.80
N MET A 53 6.33 -12.70 23.02
CA MET A 53 5.02 -12.21 23.46
C MET A 53 4.43 -13.14 24.53
N THR A 54 3.82 -12.53 25.55
CA THR A 54 3.18 -13.21 26.68
C THR A 54 1.76 -12.69 26.86
N ASP A 55 0.95 -13.37 27.68
CA ASP A 55 -0.41 -12.91 27.98
C ASP A 55 -0.44 -11.52 28.65
N GLN A 56 0.67 -11.11 29.28
CA GLN A 56 0.83 -9.79 29.89
C GLN A 56 1.32 -8.73 28.90
N VAL A 57 2.10 -9.13 27.89
CA VAL A 57 2.62 -8.28 26.84
C VAL A 57 2.13 -8.84 25.50
N SER A 58 0.86 -8.60 25.22
CA SER A 58 0.18 -9.05 24.00
C SER A 58 0.46 -8.16 22.79
N TRP A 59 0.93 -6.93 23.03
CA TRP A 59 1.24 -5.96 21.97
C TRP A 59 2.75 -5.88 21.77
N GLY A 60 3.23 -6.51 20.71
CA GLY A 60 4.65 -6.56 20.37
C GLY A 60 5.01 -5.60 19.24
N LEU A 61 6.20 -5.81 18.68
CA LEU A 61 6.78 -5.01 17.59
C LEU A 61 5.86 -5.00 16.33
N TYR A 62 5.09 -6.05 16.10
CA TYR A 62 4.19 -6.12 14.94
C TYR A 62 3.10 -5.06 14.99
N ILE A 63 2.43 -4.90 16.14
CA ILE A 63 1.38 -3.89 16.31
C ILE A 63 1.97 -2.47 16.33
N ALA A 64 3.15 -2.29 16.92
CA ALA A 64 3.86 -1.00 16.87
C ALA A 64 4.17 -0.58 15.42
N ASN A 65 4.71 -1.49 14.60
CA ASN A 65 4.97 -1.23 13.18
C ASN A 65 3.68 -1.03 12.38
N PHE A 66 2.63 -1.80 12.67
CA PHE A 66 1.31 -1.60 12.10
C PHE A 66 0.81 -0.17 12.32
N THR A 67 0.78 0.28 13.57
CA THR A 67 0.32 1.63 13.94
C THR A 67 1.16 2.72 13.28
N PHE A 68 2.48 2.53 13.24
CA PHE A 68 3.41 3.44 12.56
C PHE A 68 3.10 3.55 11.06
N LEU A 69 2.91 2.43 10.37
CA LEU A 69 2.62 2.40 8.93
C LEU A 69 1.26 3.00 8.59
N VAL A 70 0.25 2.77 9.43
CA VAL A 70 -1.06 3.42 9.29
C VAL A 70 -0.93 4.94 9.45
N GLY A 71 -0.13 5.40 10.44
CA GLY A 71 0.18 6.82 10.61
C GLY A 71 0.90 7.43 9.41
N MET A 72 1.86 6.70 8.82
CA MET A 72 2.54 7.13 7.60
C MET A 72 1.60 7.22 6.40
N ALA A 73 0.70 6.26 6.24
CA ALA A 73 -0.31 6.31 5.18
C ALA A 73 -1.27 7.50 5.35
N ALA A 74 -1.71 7.78 6.57
CA ALA A 74 -2.53 8.95 6.88
C ALA A 74 -1.79 10.26 6.60
N ALA A 75 -0.50 10.37 6.96
CA ALA A 75 0.32 11.54 6.67
C ALA A 75 0.48 11.78 5.16
N ALA A 76 0.63 10.73 4.36
CA ALA A 76 0.71 10.83 2.90
C ALA A 76 -0.57 11.43 2.29
N VAL A 77 -1.74 11.02 2.76
CA VAL A 77 -3.03 11.58 2.32
C VAL A 77 -3.19 13.04 2.78
N MET A 78 -2.67 13.40 3.95
CA MET A 78 -2.67 14.80 4.41
C MET A 78 -1.91 15.74 3.47
N LEU A 79 -0.91 15.26 2.73
CA LEU A 79 -0.22 16.04 1.69
C LEU A 79 -1.09 16.33 0.47
N VAL A 80 -2.07 15.47 0.19
CA VAL A 80 -2.97 15.62 -0.95
C VAL A 80 -3.94 16.78 -0.75
N ILE A 81 -4.42 16.99 0.47
CA ILE A 81 -5.40 18.02 0.81
C ILE A 81 -4.93 19.44 0.41
N PRO A 82 -3.74 19.93 0.82
CA PRO A 82 -3.30 21.27 0.46
C PRO A 82 -3.08 21.44 -1.05
N VAL A 83 -2.63 20.41 -1.76
CA VAL A 83 -2.42 20.50 -3.21
C VAL A 83 -3.73 20.73 -3.96
N TYR A 84 -4.80 20.03 -3.58
CA TYR A 84 -6.11 20.22 -4.20
C TYR A 84 -6.83 21.49 -3.76
N ILE A 85 -6.68 21.89 -2.49
CA ILE A 85 -7.34 23.09 -1.95
C ILE A 85 -6.65 24.36 -2.46
N TYR A 86 -5.31 24.42 -2.41
CA TYR A 86 -4.55 25.61 -2.80
C TYR A 86 -4.18 25.62 -4.28
N ARG A 87 -4.56 24.60 -5.06
CA ARG A 87 -4.29 24.48 -6.52
C ARG A 87 -2.81 24.73 -6.89
N ASN A 88 -1.91 24.21 -6.07
CA ASN A 88 -0.47 24.41 -6.30
C ASN A 88 0.04 23.35 -7.29
N HIS A 89 0.30 23.77 -8.52
CA HIS A 89 0.74 22.91 -9.62
C HIS A 89 2.15 22.31 -9.41
N GLU A 90 3.02 22.98 -8.66
CA GLU A 90 4.39 22.49 -8.41
C GLU A 90 4.41 21.25 -7.53
N LEU A 91 3.44 21.09 -6.64
CA LEU A 91 3.34 19.96 -5.72
C LEU A 91 2.59 18.75 -6.30
N HIS A 92 2.07 18.86 -7.52
CA HIS A 92 1.27 17.80 -8.14
C HIS A 92 2.02 16.48 -8.31
N ASP A 93 3.29 16.52 -8.72
CA ASP A 93 4.11 15.31 -8.88
C ASP A 93 4.39 14.65 -7.53
N LEU A 94 4.45 15.45 -6.45
CA LEU A 94 4.59 14.96 -5.08
C LEU A 94 3.35 14.18 -4.61
N VAL A 95 2.15 14.57 -5.06
CA VAL A 95 0.90 13.86 -4.73
C VAL A 95 0.90 12.44 -5.27
N ILE A 96 1.31 12.24 -6.53
CA ILE A 96 1.37 10.90 -7.13
C ILE A 96 2.31 10.00 -6.32
N PHE A 97 3.46 10.55 -5.92
CA PHE A 97 4.41 9.82 -5.09
C PHE A 97 3.84 9.52 -3.70
N GLY A 98 3.17 10.49 -3.07
CA GLY A 98 2.51 10.32 -1.77
C GLY A 98 1.43 9.24 -1.78
N GLU A 99 0.59 9.21 -2.81
CA GLU A 99 -0.46 8.19 -2.97
C GLU A 99 0.12 6.77 -3.19
N LEU A 100 1.16 6.64 -4.00
CA LEU A 100 1.86 5.37 -4.18
C LEU A 100 2.48 4.89 -2.87
N PHE A 101 3.07 5.82 -2.11
CA PHE A 101 3.65 5.53 -0.81
C PHE A 101 2.58 5.12 0.20
N ALA A 102 1.41 5.78 0.23
CA ALA A 102 0.28 5.41 1.07
C ALA A 102 -0.20 3.99 0.78
N VAL A 103 -0.36 3.63 -0.50
CA VAL A 103 -0.73 2.25 -0.90
C VAL A 103 0.29 1.24 -0.39
N ALA A 104 1.59 1.50 -0.56
CA ALA A 104 2.65 0.61 -0.09
C ALA A 104 2.64 0.47 1.44
N ALA A 105 2.46 1.58 2.18
CA ALA A 105 2.39 1.59 3.63
C ALA A 105 1.19 0.78 4.15
N ILE A 106 0.02 0.93 3.54
CA ILE A 106 -1.19 0.16 3.93
C ILE A 106 -0.99 -1.33 3.66
N MET A 107 -0.43 -1.70 2.50
CA MET A 107 -0.15 -3.10 2.19
C MET A 107 0.80 -3.72 3.22
N MET A 108 1.84 -3.00 3.62
CA MET A 108 2.76 -3.45 4.67
C MET A 108 2.09 -3.52 6.03
N ALA A 109 1.23 -2.57 6.38
CA ALA A 109 0.44 -2.60 7.62
C ALA A 109 -0.44 -3.85 7.68
N MET A 110 -1.13 -4.19 6.59
CA MET A 110 -1.95 -5.41 6.49
C MET A 110 -1.11 -6.69 6.63
N LEU A 111 0.12 -6.70 6.08
CA LEU A 111 1.05 -7.82 6.29
C LEU A 111 1.43 -7.97 7.75
N PHE A 112 1.74 -6.88 8.49
CA PHE A 112 2.06 -6.95 9.91
C PHE A 112 0.89 -7.51 10.73
N VAL A 113 -0.34 -7.08 10.48
CA VAL A 113 -1.53 -7.67 11.13
C VAL A 113 -1.68 -9.15 10.80
N SER A 114 -1.45 -9.54 9.55
CA SER A 114 -1.56 -10.94 9.12
C SER A 114 -0.53 -11.84 9.80
N VAL A 115 0.68 -11.34 10.03
CA VAL A 115 1.76 -12.04 10.74
C VAL A 115 1.47 -12.14 12.24
N ASP A 116 0.84 -11.11 12.83
CA ASP A 116 0.50 -11.06 14.25
C ASP A 116 -0.69 -11.97 14.63
N LEU A 117 -1.52 -12.38 13.67
CA LEU A 117 -2.67 -13.25 13.90
C LEU A 117 -2.34 -14.64 14.47
N GLY A 118 -1.08 -15.02 14.54
CA GLY A 118 -0.61 -16.30 15.10
C GLY A 118 -1.02 -17.53 14.29
N ARG A 119 -2.25 -17.58 13.79
CA ARG A 119 -2.79 -18.63 12.90
C ARG A 119 -3.47 -18.04 11.68
N PRO A 120 -2.70 -17.60 10.67
CA PRO A 120 -3.24 -17.01 9.45
C PRO A 120 -4.07 -17.99 8.61
N ASP A 121 -3.91 -19.28 8.80
CA ASP A 121 -4.76 -20.34 8.22
C ASP A 121 -6.24 -20.18 8.57
N ARG A 122 -6.55 -19.56 9.72
CA ARG A 122 -7.92 -19.30 10.18
C ARG A 122 -8.47 -17.92 9.82
N PHE A 123 -7.75 -17.15 9.02
CA PHE A 123 -8.20 -15.81 8.60
C PHE A 123 -9.60 -15.82 7.95
N HIS A 124 -9.95 -16.91 7.26
CA HIS A 124 -11.29 -17.07 6.67
C HIS A 124 -12.41 -17.06 7.72
N HIS A 125 -12.16 -17.46 8.98
CA HIS A 125 -13.14 -17.36 10.06
C HIS A 125 -13.50 -15.92 10.40
N LEU A 126 -12.55 -14.98 10.24
CA LEU A 126 -12.81 -13.55 10.43
C LEU A 126 -13.82 -13.02 9.41
N LEU A 127 -13.76 -13.52 8.18
CA LEU A 127 -14.66 -13.14 7.09
C LEU A 127 -16.01 -13.86 7.16
N LEU A 128 -16.03 -15.16 7.55
CA LEU A 128 -17.25 -15.98 7.59
C LEU A 128 -18.07 -15.76 8.87
N ARG A 129 -17.41 -15.48 10.00
CA ARG A 129 -18.05 -15.23 11.30
C ARG A 129 -17.82 -13.77 11.70
N PHE A 130 -18.38 -12.88 10.92
CA PHE A 130 -18.24 -11.43 11.08
C PHE A 130 -18.87 -10.99 12.42
N HIS A 131 -18.05 -10.83 13.46
CA HIS A 131 -18.49 -10.38 14.80
C HIS A 131 -18.57 -8.84 14.86
N PHE A 132 -19.25 -8.27 13.88
CA PHE A 132 -19.54 -6.83 13.87
C PHE A 132 -20.77 -6.55 14.77
N PRO A 133 -20.76 -5.48 15.57
CA PRO A 133 -19.74 -4.43 15.79
C PRO A 133 -18.78 -4.68 16.96
N ILE A 134 -18.72 -5.89 17.55
CA ILE A 134 -18.09 -6.17 18.84
C ILE A 134 -16.56 -6.29 18.74
N SER A 135 -16.04 -6.78 17.61
CA SER A 135 -14.60 -7.04 17.45
C SER A 135 -13.84 -5.84 16.87
N MET A 136 -12.85 -5.34 17.62
CA MET A 136 -11.91 -4.30 17.15
C MET A 136 -11.18 -4.72 15.88
N LEU A 137 -10.69 -5.96 15.82
CA LEU A 137 -9.98 -6.51 14.67
C LEU A 137 -10.85 -6.49 13.40
N THR A 138 -12.16 -6.72 13.55
CA THR A 138 -13.11 -6.65 12.42
C THR A 138 -13.24 -5.24 11.88
N TRP A 139 -13.25 -4.22 12.76
CA TRP A 139 -13.23 -2.82 12.36
C TRP A 139 -11.96 -2.45 11.64
N ASP A 140 -10.79 -2.85 12.15
CA ASP A 140 -9.50 -2.57 11.51
C ASP A 140 -9.42 -3.17 10.11
N VAL A 141 -9.84 -4.42 9.95
CA VAL A 141 -9.86 -5.08 8.63
C VAL A 141 -10.77 -4.33 7.66
N LEU A 142 -11.97 -3.92 8.10
CA LEU A 142 -12.93 -3.22 7.25
C LEU A 142 -12.40 -1.84 6.83
N VAL A 143 -11.90 -1.07 7.79
CA VAL A 143 -11.37 0.27 7.55
C VAL A 143 -10.13 0.23 6.67
N LEU A 144 -9.18 -0.66 6.95
CA LEU A 144 -7.94 -0.78 6.16
C LEU A 144 -8.21 -1.23 4.72
N ASN A 145 -9.10 -2.21 4.52
CA ASN A 145 -9.47 -2.62 3.17
C ASN A 145 -10.19 -1.51 2.41
N GLY A 146 -11.12 -0.81 3.06
CA GLY A 146 -11.80 0.36 2.47
C GLY A 146 -10.80 1.45 2.08
N TYR A 147 -9.86 1.75 2.97
CA TYR A 147 -8.81 2.74 2.73
C TYR A 147 -7.86 2.30 1.60
N LEU A 148 -7.47 1.03 1.55
CA LEU A 148 -6.65 0.48 0.45
C LEU A 148 -7.35 0.60 -0.89
N ILE A 149 -8.63 0.22 -0.98
CA ILE A 149 -9.42 0.31 -2.21
C ILE A 149 -9.52 1.77 -2.68
N LEU A 150 -9.79 2.68 -1.76
CA LEU A 150 -9.89 4.11 -2.05
C LEU A 150 -8.57 4.67 -2.60
N ASN A 151 -7.44 4.41 -1.94
CA ASN A 151 -6.13 4.87 -2.39
C ASN A 151 -5.70 4.21 -3.71
N LEU A 152 -5.98 2.94 -3.92
CA LEU A 152 -5.74 2.27 -5.22
C LEU A 152 -6.55 2.93 -6.34
N HIS A 153 -7.79 3.33 -6.05
CA HIS A 153 -8.64 4.00 -7.03
C HIS A 153 -8.09 5.39 -7.39
N ILE A 154 -7.71 6.18 -6.39
CA ILE A 154 -7.10 7.50 -6.58
C ILE A 154 -5.78 7.38 -7.35
N CYS A 155 -4.90 6.47 -6.94
CA CYS A 155 -3.62 6.22 -7.60
C CYS A 155 -3.81 5.79 -9.05
N GLY A 156 -4.74 4.86 -9.32
CA GLY A 156 -5.09 4.42 -10.67
C GLY A 156 -5.62 5.55 -11.54
N TYR A 157 -6.45 6.43 -10.97
CA TYR A 157 -6.95 7.62 -11.65
C TYR A 157 -5.82 8.60 -12.00
N LEU A 158 -4.91 8.90 -11.08
CA LEU A 158 -3.78 9.79 -11.32
C LEU A 158 -2.83 9.24 -12.39
N ILE A 159 -2.53 7.94 -12.36
CA ILE A 159 -1.72 7.28 -13.40
C ILE A 159 -2.43 7.34 -14.76
N TYR A 160 -3.75 7.16 -14.78
CA TYR A 160 -4.54 7.28 -16.01
C TYR A 160 -4.50 8.72 -16.56
N CYS A 161 -4.63 9.74 -15.70
CA CYS A 161 -4.49 11.15 -16.08
C CYS A 161 -3.09 11.46 -16.65
N ALA A 162 -2.04 10.94 -16.03
CA ALA A 162 -0.66 11.08 -16.52
C ALA A 162 -0.47 10.40 -17.88
N TYR A 163 -1.11 9.27 -18.13
CA TYR A 163 -1.12 8.60 -19.42
C TYR A 163 -1.83 9.46 -20.49
N CYS A 164 -3.01 9.99 -20.17
CA CYS A 164 -3.79 10.85 -21.08
C CYS A 164 -3.03 12.13 -21.46
N ARG A 165 -2.33 12.74 -20.51
CA ARG A 165 -1.51 13.94 -20.75
C ARG A 165 -0.40 13.69 -21.77
N ARG A 166 0.16 12.48 -21.81
CA ARG A 166 1.20 12.10 -22.79
C ARG A 166 0.69 11.80 -24.20
N GLN A 167 -0.62 11.56 -24.36
CA GLN A 167 -1.23 11.23 -25.67
C GLN A 167 -2.54 12.01 -25.91
N PRO A 168 -2.48 13.34 -26.10
CA PRO A 168 -3.68 14.17 -26.24
C PRO A 168 -4.52 13.85 -27.49
N SER A 169 -3.92 13.28 -28.54
CA SER A 169 -4.60 12.98 -29.81
C SER A 169 -5.50 11.72 -29.80
N ARG A 170 -5.55 10.98 -28.68
CA ARG A 170 -6.28 9.70 -28.58
C ARG A 170 -7.30 9.64 -27.44
N LEU A 171 -7.67 10.78 -26.91
CA LEU A 171 -8.65 10.85 -25.81
C LEU A 171 -10.05 10.55 -26.33
N PRO A 172 -10.82 9.66 -25.69
CA PRO A 172 -12.24 9.55 -25.97
C PRO A 172 -12.93 10.87 -25.59
N PRO A 173 -14.00 11.27 -26.31
CA PRO A 173 -14.64 12.59 -26.15
C PRO A 173 -15.15 12.86 -24.72
N PHE A 174 -15.36 11.84 -23.91
CA PHE A 174 -15.77 11.96 -22.51
C PHE A 174 -14.63 12.23 -21.50
N SER A 175 -13.36 12.10 -21.90
CA SER A 175 -12.22 12.29 -20.98
C SER A 175 -11.79 13.76 -20.84
N ASN A 176 -12.30 14.65 -21.69
CA ASN A 176 -11.93 16.07 -21.65
C ASN A 176 -12.45 16.84 -20.42
N TRP A 177 -13.43 16.29 -19.69
CA TRP A 177 -14.09 16.99 -18.59
C TRP A 177 -13.42 16.87 -17.22
N GLY A 178 -12.47 15.99 -17.04
CA GLY A 178 -11.90 15.73 -15.71
C GLY A 178 -10.40 15.81 -15.55
N CYS A 179 -9.65 15.38 -16.56
CA CYS A 179 -8.18 15.26 -16.47
C CYS A 179 -7.39 16.48 -16.94
N ILE A 180 -7.96 17.32 -17.80
CA ILE A 180 -7.22 18.43 -18.46
C ILE A 180 -7.48 19.77 -17.75
N GLU A 181 -8.68 20.00 -17.23
CA GLU A 181 -9.04 21.30 -16.61
C GLU A 181 -8.75 21.40 -15.12
N ARG A 182 -8.45 20.31 -14.41
CA ARG A 182 -8.22 20.32 -12.95
C ARG A 182 -6.77 20.15 -12.52
N ILE A 183 -5.86 20.07 -13.45
CA ILE A 183 -4.44 19.97 -13.22
C ILE A 183 -3.74 21.06 -14.07
#